data_152904b4add2c5b62748b01ced7bf859
#
_entry.id   152904b4add2c5b62748b01ced7bf859
#
_cell.length_a   1.000
_cell.length_b   1.000
_cell.length_c   1.000
_cell.angle_alpha   90.00
_cell.angle_beta   90.00
_cell.angle_gamma   90.00
#
_symmetry.space_group_name_H-M   'P 1'
#
loop_
_entity.id
_entity.type
_entity.pdbx_description
1 polymer ?
#
loop_
_entity_poly.entity_id
_entity_poly.type
_entity_poly.pdbx_seq_one_letter_code
_entity_poly.pdbx_strand_id
1 'polypeptide(L)'
;MSAIAVENVSKHWATAEGQVRAVDALSFAFDEGTLNVLLGPSGCGKSTTLRLIAGLEAADTGRITIAGRDVTHLPPAQRNVAMVFQSYALFPHLSVAENIVFGLKVRHVAPAERAKRLQRVAGLLGLSKLLERKPNQLSGGQQQRVALGRAIIAEAPVCLMDEPLSNLDAQLRAEMRQEIRHLQRALSITMVYVTHDQIEAMSMADRVILLSSGKIVQNGAPSDLYEAPADAFVARFIGTPPMNLLALEAGAGGAVIAGTQGPAVAPVELAGARLGVRPEHIALGRDGGVEARVESVEYLGADSLLQCRVGAQRLAVRVGGRVGLSVGDLARLAWAQGAQHFFDGASGVRREGEHSHRGATMFA
;
A
#
# COMPACT_ATOMS: atom_id res chain seq x y z
N MET A 1 -11.73 -8.64 18.68
CA MET A 1 -13.02 -8.62 17.96
C MET A 1 -12.83 -7.85 16.66
N SER A 2 -13.63 -8.13 15.63
CA SER A 2 -13.53 -7.39 14.36
C SER A 2 -14.16 -6.00 14.52
N ALA A 3 -13.37 -4.95 14.25
CA ALA A 3 -13.88 -3.58 14.23
C ALA A 3 -14.73 -3.29 12.99
N ILE A 4 -14.35 -3.89 11.86
CA ILE A 4 -15.05 -3.79 10.58
C ILE A 4 -15.08 -5.16 9.94
N ALA A 5 -16.23 -5.60 9.42
CA ALA A 5 -16.30 -6.71 8.50
C ALA A 5 -17.11 -6.31 7.26
N VAL A 6 -16.60 -6.71 6.10
CA VAL A 6 -17.18 -6.52 4.78
C VAL A 6 -17.38 -7.89 4.19
N GLU A 7 -18.60 -8.25 3.82
CA GLU A 7 -18.99 -9.60 3.38
C GLU A 7 -19.69 -9.53 2.02
N ASN A 8 -19.02 -10.04 0.98
CA ASN A 8 -19.51 -10.12 -0.41
C ASN A 8 -20.08 -8.79 -0.94
N VAL A 9 -19.45 -7.67 -0.57
CA VAL A 9 -19.92 -6.33 -0.95
C VAL A 9 -19.54 -6.05 -2.39
N SER A 10 -20.54 -5.61 -3.17
CA SER A 10 -20.37 -5.18 -4.56
C SER A 10 -20.95 -3.79 -4.79
N LYS A 11 -20.34 -3.06 -5.74
CA LYS A 11 -20.82 -1.80 -6.26
C LYS A 11 -20.60 -1.69 -7.75
N HIS A 12 -21.66 -1.39 -8.47
CA HIS A 12 -21.64 -1.22 -9.90
C HIS A 12 -22.08 0.20 -10.29
N TRP A 13 -21.51 0.72 -11.34
CA TRP A 13 -21.89 2.00 -11.92
C TRP A 13 -22.38 1.78 -13.35
N ALA A 14 -23.52 2.33 -13.67
CA ALA A 14 -23.96 2.42 -15.07
C ALA A 14 -23.19 3.53 -15.77
N THR A 15 -22.52 3.22 -16.86
CA THR A 15 -21.83 4.18 -17.72
C THR A 15 -22.39 4.09 -19.14
N ALA A 16 -22.06 5.08 -19.99
CA ALA A 16 -22.47 5.06 -21.39
C ALA A 16 -21.93 3.84 -22.17
N GLU A 17 -20.81 3.27 -21.70
CA GLU A 17 -20.12 2.12 -22.30
C GLU A 17 -20.53 0.78 -21.70
N GLY A 18 -21.43 0.77 -20.70
CA GLY A 18 -21.89 -0.43 -20.02
C GLY A 18 -21.81 -0.32 -18.50
N GLN A 19 -21.85 -1.47 -17.81
CA GLN A 19 -21.76 -1.53 -16.37
C GLN A 19 -20.30 -1.70 -15.91
N VAL A 20 -19.81 -0.76 -15.11
CA VAL A 20 -18.48 -0.84 -14.48
C VAL A 20 -18.62 -1.41 -13.08
N ARG A 21 -17.93 -2.50 -12.79
CA ARG A 21 -17.83 -3.09 -11.44
C ARG A 21 -16.70 -2.40 -10.67
N ALA A 22 -17.05 -1.36 -9.91
CA ALA A 22 -16.08 -0.64 -9.10
C ALA A 22 -15.59 -1.48 -7.90
N VAL A 23 -16.48 -2.29 -7.36
CA VAL A 23 -16.23 -3.25 -6.26
C VAL A 23 -16.97 -4.55 -6.60
N ASP A 24 -16.29 -5.69 -6.54
CA ASP A 24 -16.82 -6.99 -6.96
C ASP A 24 -16.60 -8.04 -5.86
N ALA A 25 -17.67 -8.31 -5.11
CA ALA A 25 -17.76 -9.32 -4.05
C ALA A 25 -16.61 -9.26 -3.01
N LEU A 26 -16.25 -8.05 -2.55
CA LEU A 26 -15.19 -7.90 -1.55
C LEU A 26 -15.61 -8.51 -0.21
N SER A 27 -14.71 -9.31 0.36
CA SER A 27 -14.85 -9.89 1.71
C SER A 27 -13.56 -9.75 2.47
N PHE A 28 -13.59 -9.05 3.61
CA PHE A 28 -12.46 -8.87 4.53
C PHE A 28 -12.93 -8.42 5.91
N ALA A 29 -12.06 -8.58 6.89
CA ALA A 29 -12.28 -8.08 8.24
C ALA A 29 -11.03 -7.40 8.78
N PHE A 30 -11.23 -6.37 9.60
CA PHE A 30 -10.17 -5.64 10.29
C PHE A 30 -10.35 -5.74 11.81
N ASP A 31 -9.26 -6.01 12.50
CA ASP A 31 -9.24 -6.10 13.96
C ASP A 31 -9.23 -4.71 14.62
N GLU A 32 -9.73 -4.65 15.85
CA GLU A 32 -9.72 -3.42 16.64
C GLU A 32 -8.29 -2.93 16.90
N GLY A 33 -8.09 -1.62 16.88
CA GLY A 33 -6.81 -0.97 17.18
C GLY A 33 -5.73 -1.19 16.12
N THR A 34 -6.09 -1.63 14.90
CA THR A 34 -5.14 -1.83 13.79
C THR A 34 -5.22 -0.72 12.74
N LEU A 35 -4.10 -0.49 12.05
CA LEU A 35 -4.02 0.35 10.86
C LEU A 35 -4.04 -0.52 9.61
N ASN A 36 -5.10 -0.44 8.84
CA ASN A 36 -5.35 -1.26 7.66
C ASN A 36 -5.30 -0.40 6.41
N VAL A 37 -4.56 -0.81 5.40
CA VAL A 37 -4.37 -0.05 4.18
C VAL A 37 -5.06 -0.73 3.00
N LEU A 38 -5.90 0.03 2.28
CA LEU A 38 -6.39 -0.33 0.95
C LEU A 38 -5.41 0.25 -0.08
N LEU A 39 -4.68 -0.61 -0.75
CA LEU A 39 -3.64 -0.28 -1.72
C LEU A 39 -4.05 -0.74 -3.12
N GLY A 40 -3.52 -0.12 -4.16
CA GLY A 40 -3.72 -0.56 -5.54
C GLY A 40 -3.66 0.58 -6.55
N PRO A 41 -3.68 0.29 -7.85
CA PRO A 41 -3.63 1.30 -8.90
C PRO A 41 -4.86 2.23 -8.87
N SER A 42 -4.76 3.35 -9.60
CA SER A 42 -5.90 4.27 -9.75
C SER A 42 -7.10 3.56 -10.39
N GLY A 43 -8.30 3.84 -9.87
CA GLY A 43 -9.53 3.25 -10.40
C GLY A 43 -9.83 1.81 -9.96
N CYS A 44 -9.02 1.16 -9.11
CA CYS A 44 -9.25 -0.23 -8.68
C CYS A 44 -10.33 -0.41 -7.59
N GLY A 45 -11.01 0.66 -7.13
CA GLY A 45 -12.12 0.58 -6.18
C GLY A 45 -11.81 0.97 -4.73
N LYS A 46 -10.60 1.44 -4.38
CA LYS A 46 -10.20 1.81 -3.00
C LYS A 46 -11.12 2.84 -2.36
N SER A 47 -11.22 4.04 -2.95
CA SER A 47 -12.06 5.12 -2.42
C SER A 47 -13.55 4.75 -2.46
N THR A 48 -13.99 3.96 -3.45
CA THR A 48 -15.36 3.43 -3.48
C THR A 48 -15.60 2.51 -2.28
N THR A 49 -14.69 1.58 -1.99
CA THR A 49 -14.76 0.70 -0.81
C THR A 49 -14.81 1.50 0.49
N LEU A 50 -13.95 2.54 0.61
CA LEU A 50 -13.95 3.42 1.78
C LEU A 50 -15.29 4.16 1.94
N ARG A 51 -15.85 4.69 0.85
CA ARG A 51 -17.15 5.39 0.84
C ARG A 51 -18.32 4.46 1.16
N LEU A 52 -18.26 3.20 0.72
CA LEU A 52 -19.23 2.16 1.10
C LEU A 52 -19.19 1.91 2.61
N ILE A 53 -18.00 1.81 3.23
CA ILE A 53 -17.86 1.66 4.69
C ILE A 53 -18.38 2.92 5.41
N ALA A 54 -18.07 4.12 4.88
CA ALA A 54 -18.55 5.39 5.44
C ALA A 54 -20.07 5.61 5.31
N GLY A 55 -20.74 4.89 4.40
CA GLY A 55 -22.16 5.10 4.06
C GLY A 55 -22.41 6.29 3.15
N LEU A 56 -21.36 6.80 2.52
CA LEU A 56 -21.43 7.84 1.49
C LEU A 56 -21.87 7.29 0.13
N GLU A 57 -21.72 5.98 -0.03
CA GLU A 57 -22.22 5.20 -1.16
C GLU A 57 -23.04 4.01 -0.63
N ALA A 58 -24.08 3.63 -1.36
CA ALA A 58 -24.86 2.44 -1.05
C ALA A 58 -24.26 1.21 -1.73
N ALA A 59 -24.12 0.11 -1.00
CA ALA A 59 -23.76 -1.18 -1.58
C ALA A 59 -24.93 -1.73 -2.40
N ASP A 60 -24.63 -2.37 -3.53
CA ASP A 60 -25.64 -3.05 -4.34
C ASP A 60 -25.94 -4.45 -3.77
N THR A 61 -24.92 -5.12 -3.24
CA THR A 61 -25.03 -6.42 -2.57
C THR A 61 -24.07 -6.52 -1.40
N GLY A 62 -24.24 -7.52 -0.56
CA GLY A 62 -23.36 -7.83 0.56
C GLY A 62 -23.73 -7.11 1.84
N ARG A 63 -22.84 -7.20 2.83
CA ARG A 63 -23.09 -6.71 4.19
C ARG A 63 -21.85 -6.01 4.73
N ILE A 64 -22.07 -4.92 5.49
CA ILE A 64 -21.01 -4.18 6.19
C ILE A 64 -21.39 -4.11 7.67
N THR A 65 -20.47 -4.57 8.54
CA THR A 65 -20.63 -4.45 9.99
C THR A 65 -19.52 -3.59 10.58
N ILE A 66 -19.85 -2.74 11.56
CA ILE A 66 -18.90 -1.92 12.32
C ILE A 66 -19.16 -2.18 13.80
N ALA A 67 -18.11 -2.56 14.55
CA ALA A 67 -18.22 -2.94 15.97
C ALA A 67 -19.36 -3.94 16.23
N GLY A 68 -19.50 -4.96 15.39
CA GLY A 68 -20.52 -5.99 15.45
C GLY A 68 -21.93 -5.56 15.03
N ARG A 69 -22.15 -4.28 14.70
CA ARG A 69 -23.46 -3.75 14.26
C ARG A 69 -23.52 -3.72 12.74
N ASP A 70 -24.62 -4.25 12.16
CA ASP A 70 -24.92 -4.10 10.74
C ASP A 70 -25.21 -2.62 10.43
N VAL A 71 -24.42 -2.05 9.51
CA VAL A 71 -24.52 -0.66 9.08
C VAL A 71 -24.79 -0.53 7.58
N THR A 72 -25.06 -1.62 6.89
CA THR A 72 -25.14 -1.69 5.43
C THR A 72 -26.06 -0.60 4.85
N HIS A 73 -27.22 -0.41 5.43
CA HIS A 73 -28.25 0.55 4.96
C HIS A 73 -28.33 1.82 5.82
N LEU A 74 -27.43 1.98 6.80
CA LEU A 74 -27.44 3.17 7.66
C LEU A 74 -26.78 4.36 6.97
N PRO A 75 -27.32 5.57 7.13
CA PRO A 75 -26.68 6.78 6.63
C PRO A 75 -25.38 7.08 7.40
N PRO A 76 -24.44 7.87 6.84
CA PRO A 76 -23.13 8.15 7.45
C PRO A 76 -23.18 8.59 8.91
N ALA A 77 -24.12 9.45 9.26
CA ALA A 77 -24.27 10.00 10.63
C ALA A 77 -24.56 8.92 11.70
N GLN A 78 -25.10 7.76 11.31
CA GLN A 78 -25.47 6.68 12.21
C GLN A 78 -24.43 5.56 12.28
N ARG A 79 -23.36 5.60 11.44
CA ARG A 79 -22.31 4.55 11.40
C ARG A 79 -21.25 4.72 12.48
N ASN A 80 -21.22 5.86 13.17
CA ASN A 80 -20.23 6.20 14.19
C ASN A 80 -18.78 6.04 13.70
N VAL A 81 -18.48 6.57 12.53
CA VAL A 81 -17.12 6.64 11.95
C VAL A 81 -16.67 8.09 11.83
N ALA A 82 -15.36 8.31 11.90
CA ALA A 82 -14.74 9.57 11.53
C ALA A 82 -14.12 9.43 10.14
N MET A 83 -14.02 10.53 9.37
CA MET A 83 -13.42 10.50 8.04
C MET A 83 -12.54 11.71 7.79
N VAL A 84 -11.36 11.46 7.20
CA VAL A 84 -10.43 12.45 6.64
C VAL A 84 -10.48 12.31 5.13
N PHE A 85 -10.83 13.41 4.44
CA PHE A 85 -10.92 13.46 2.99
C PHE A 85 -9.59 13.89 2.36
N GLN A 86 -9.35 13.54 1.12
CA GLN A 86 -8.18 13.91 0.34
C GLN A 86 -7.95 15.42 0.27
N SER A 87 -9.01 16.22 0.15
CA SER A 87 -8.95 17.69 0.13
C SER A 87 -8.95 18.33 1.52
N TYR A 88 -8.80 17.53 2.59
CA TYR A 88 -8.96 17.93 4.01
C TYR A 88 -10.37 18.43 4.35
N ALA A 89 -11.12 18.94 3.41
CA ALA A 89 -12.50 19.48 3.54
C ALA A 89 -12.65 20.42 4.75
N LEU A 90 -11.67 21.32 4.97
CA LEU A 90 -11.74 22.32 6.02
C LEU A 90 -12.71 23.44 5.63
N PHE A 91 -13.45 23.95 6.60
CA PHE A 91 -14.31 25.11 6.40
C PHE A 91 -13.45 26.38 6.39
N PRO A 92 -13.32 27.10 5.25
CA PRO A 92 -12.36 28.17 5.09
C PRO A 92 -12.67 29.42 5.92
N HIS A 93 -13.93 29.59 6.29
CA HIS A 93 -14.42 30.71 7.10
C HIS A 93 -14.30 30.49 8.61
N LEU A 94 -14.11 29.24 9.05
CA LEU A 94 -13.97 28.87 10.46
C LEU A 94 -12.50 28.85 10.88
N SER A 95 -12.23 29.16 12.16
CA SER A 95 -10.91 28.99 12.76
C SER A 95 -10.52 27.51 12.89
N VAL A 96 -9.26 27.24 13.23
CA VAL A 96 -8.78 25.89 13.55
C VAL A 96 -9.62 25.26 14.68
N ALA A 97 -9.82 26.00 15.77
CA ALA A 97 -10.62 25.52 16.89
C ALA A 97 -12.05 25.17 16.45
N GLU A 98 -12.68 26.04 15.68
CA GLU A 98 -14.04 25.83 15.18
C GLU A 98 -14.13 24.65 14.20
N ASN A 99 -13.15 24.50 13.29
CA ASN A 99 -13.07 23.34 12.41
C ASN A 99 -13.01 22.04 13.20
N ILE A 100 -12.13 21.97 14.20
CA ILE A 100 -11.95 20.74 15.01
C ILE A 100 -13.22 20.39 15.78
N VAL A 101 -13.87 21.37 16.46
CA VAL A 101 -15.05 21.09 17.29
C VAL A 101 -16.36 21.04 16.49
N PHE A 102 -16.37 21.30 15.19
CA PHE A 102 -17.58 21.42 14.38
C PHE A 102 -18.53 20.23 14.54
N GLY A 103 -18.00 19.00 14.39
CA GLY A 103 -18.81 17.78 14.53
C GLY A 103 -19.42 17.61 15.93
N LEU A 104 -18.72 18.05 16.97
CA LEU A 104 -19.24 18.03 18.34
C LEU A 104 -20.35 19.09 18.56
N LYS A 105 -20.22 20.25 17.89
CA LYS A 105 -21.28 21.28 17.92
C LYS A 105 -22.58 20.74 17.29
N VAL A 106 -22.48 20.09 16.11
CA VAL A 106 -23.62 19.48 15.41
C VAL A 106 -24.28 18.37 16.24
N ARG A 107 -23.50 17.63 17.02
CA ARG A 107 -24.01 16.59 17.91
C ARG A 107 -24.45 17.12 19.27
N HIS A 108 -24.54 18.43 19.47
CA HIS A 108 -24.97 19.12 20.70
C HIS A 108 -24.15 18.73 21.96
N VAL A 109 -22.87 18.36 21.81
CA VAL A 109 -21.98 18.12 22.95
C VAL A 109 -21.82 19.38 23.77
N ALA A 110 -21.86 19.29 25.10
CA ALA A 110 -21.77 20.42 26.01
C ALA A 110 -20.51 21.28 25.79
N PRO A 111 -20.59 22.62 25.92
CA PRO A 111 -19.45 23.51 25.65
C PRO A 111 -18.20 23.20 26.47
N ALA A 112 -18.34 22.86 27.75
CA ALA A 112 -17.22 22.49 28.63
C ALA A 112 -16.49 21.22 28.14
N GLU A 113 -17.23 20.20 27.71
CA GLU A 113 -16.66 18.96 27.17
C GLU A 113 -15.97 19.21 25.82
N ARG A 114 -16.56 20.04 24.95
CA ARG A 114 -15.91 20.44 23.69
C ARG A 114 -14.57 21.15 23.93
N ALA A 115 -14.52 22.07 24.91
CA ALA A 115 -13.30 22.78 25.26
C ALA A 115 -12.22 21.81 25.79
N LYS A 116 -12.59 20.88 26.68
CA LYS A 116 -11.69 19.87 27.23
C LYS A 116 -11.11 18.97 26.13
N ARG A 117 -11.95 18.46 25.21
CA ARG A 117 -11.50 17.63 24.09
C ARG A 117 -10.64 18.41 23.12
N LEU A 118 -11.01 19.68 22.81
CA LEU A 118 -10.21 20.55 21.95
C LEU A 118 -8.79 20.72 22.49
N GLN A 119 -8.65 21.06 23.77
CA GLN A 119 -7.31 21.23 24.40
C GLN A 119 -6.48 19.97 24.29
N ARG A 120 -7.06 18.79 24.57
CA ARG A 120 -6.37 17.49 24.45
C ARG A 120 -5.91 17.25 23.03
N VAL A 121 -6.80 17.38 22.04
CA VAL A 121 -6.49 17.10 20.64
C VAL A 121 -5.50 18.12 20.07
N ALA A 122 -5.66 19.40 20.41
CA ALA A 122 -4.73 20.45 20.00
C ALA A 122 -3.32 20.23 20.56
N GLY A 123 -3.23 19.77 21.81
CA GLY A 123 -1.94 19.39 22.41
C GLY A 123 -1.28 18.22 21.71
N LEU A 124 -2.03 17.14 21.44
CA LEU A 124 -1.55 15.95 20.73
C LEU A 124 -1.01 16.25 19.32
N LEU A 125 -1.64 17.20 18.60
CA LEU A 125 -1.33 17.54 17.22
C LEU A 125 -0.43 18.79 17.08
N GLY A 126 0.05 19.37 18.19
CA GLY A 126 0.87 20.59 18.16
C GLY A 126 0.15 21.83 17.61
N LEU A 127 -1.19 21.87 17.73
CA LEU A 127 -2.04 22.93 17.18
C LEU A 127 -2.39 24.02 18.21
N SER A 128 -1.97 23.92 19.47
CA SER A 128 -2.39 24.80 20.56
C SER A 128 -2.18 26.28 20.28
N LYS A 129 -1.10 26.65 19.56
CA LYS A 129 -0.76 28.03 19.19
C LYS A 129 -1.45 28.52 17.90
N LEU A 130 -2.21 27.66 17.25
CA LEU A 130 -2.82 27.92 15.94
C LEU A 130 -4.34 27.97 15.97
N LEU A 131 -4.97 27.80 17.14
CA LEU A 131 -6.41 27.61 17.30
C LEU A 131 -7.26 28.74 16.72
N GLU A 132 -6.75 29.98 16.78
CA GLU A 132 -7.46 31.17 16.25
C GLU A 132 -7.21 31.43 14.76
N ARG A 133 -6.27 30.72 14.14
CA ARG A 133 -5.98 30.90 12.72
C ARG A 133 -7.06 30.27 11.85
N LYS A 134 -7.15 30.78 10.61
CA LYS A 134 -8.00 30.19 9.56
C LYS A 134 -7.18 29.28 8.63
N PRO A 135 -7.82 28.35 7.89
CA PRO A 135 -7.11 27.40 7.01
C PRO A 135 -6.14 28.05 6.02
N ASN A 136 -6.47 29.21 5.46
CA ASN A 136 -5.61 29.93 4.52
C ASN A 136 -4.31 30.53 5.14
N GLN A 137 -4.19 30.50 6.46
CA GLN A 137 -3.03 30.95 7.22
C GLN A 137 -2.14 29.76 7.67
N LEU A 138 -2.43 28.57 7.18
CA LEU A 138 -1.76 27.31 7.58
C LEU A 138 -0.99 26.72 6.41
N SER A 139 0.14 26.07 6.71
CA SER A 139 0.81 25.17 5.76
C SER A 139 -0.01 23.92 5.48
N GLY A 140 0.28 23.22 4.39
CA GLY A 140 -0.43 21.96 4.04
C GLY A 140 -0.42 20.93 5.17
N GLY A 141 0.73 20.71 5.83
CA GLY A 141 0.80 19.80 6.98
C GLY A 141 0.00 20.27 8.20
N GLN A 142 -0.08 21.60 8.44
CA GLN A 142 -0.93 22.13 9.49
C GLN A 142 -2.41 21.93 9.17
N GLN A 143 -2.82 22.13 7.91
CA GLN A 143 -4.19 21.83 7.46
C GLN A 143 -4.54 20.34 7.63
N GLN A 144 -3.61 19.47 7.28
CA GLN A 144 -3.71 18.02 7.49
C GLN A 144 -3.95 17.69 8.98
N ARG A 145 -3.14 18.25 9.88
CA ARG A 145 -3.31 18.07 11.33
C ARG A 145 -4.66 18.57 11.83
N VAL A 146 -5.18 19.66 11.28
CA VAL A 146 -6.55 20.15 11.61
C VAL A 146 -7.60 19.15 11.16
N ALA A 147 -7.49 18.59 9.95
CA ALA A 147 -8.41 17.56 9.46
C ALA A 147 -8.36 16.29 10.32
N LEU A 148 -7.15 15.88 10.72
CA LEU A 148 -6.92 14.77 11.63
C LEU A 148 -7.52 15.05 13.02
N GLY A 149 -7.34 16.27 13.54
CA GLY A 149 -7.93 16.73 14.80
C GLY A 149 -9.45 16.65 14.80
N ARG A 150 -10.08 17.06 13.67
CA ARG A 150 -11.52 16.93 13.47
C ARG A 150 -12.01 15.49 13.50
N ALA A 151 -11.21 14.55 12.98
CA ALA A 151 -11.54 13.13 13.02
C ALA A 151 -11.35 12.54 14.44
N ILE A 152 -10.22 12.83 15.09
CA ILE A 152 -9.86 12.29 16.40
C ILE A 152 -10.80 12.79 17.51
N ILE A 153 -11.20 14.08 17.47
CA ILE A 153 -12.06 14.66 18.53
C ILE A 153 -13.44 14.01 18.60
N ALA A 154 -13.87 13.36 17.50
CA ALA A 154 -15.14 12.65 17.44
C ALA A 154 -15.15 11.38 18.33
N GLU A 155 -13.97 10.85 18.73
CA GLU A 155 -13.81 9.62 19.51
C GLU A 155 -14.57 8.43 18.89
N ALA A 156 -14.62 8.38 17.57
CA ALA A 156 -15.23 7.27 16.87
C ALA A 156 -14.30 6.05 16.91
N PRO A 157 -14.84 4.81 17.03
CA PRO A 157 -14.04 3.58 17.07
C PRO A 157 -13.26 3.33 15.77
N VAL A 158 -13.73 3.90 14.67
CA VAL A 158 -13.15 3.73 13.33
C VAL A 158 -12.89 5.10 12.70
N CYS A 159 -11.67 5.26 12.18
CA CYS A 159 -11.26 6.42 11.39
C CYS A 159 -10.93 6.00 9.95
N LEU A 160 -11.59 6.59 9.00
CA LEU A 160 -11.43 6.36 7.56
C LEU A 160 -10.61 7.49 6.96
N MET A 161 -9.61 7.18 6.13
CA MET A 161 -8.72 8.17 5.51
C MET A 161 -8.62 7.92 4.00
N ASP A 162 -9.09 8.89 3.20
CA ASP A 162 -9.06 8.82 1.73
C ASP A 162 -7.88 9.64 1.20
N GLU A 163 -6.76 8.99 0.87
CA GLU A 163 -5.51 9.56 0.35
C GLU A 163 -5.05 10.84 1.10
N PRO A 164 -4.94 10.80 2.44
CA PRO A 164 -4.76 12.02 3.23
C PRO A 164 -3.43 12.75 2.99
N LEU A 165 -2.41 12.09 2.46
CA LEU A 165 -1.08 12.66 2.27
C LEU A 165 -0.76 13.03 0.81
N SER A 166 -1.67 12.83 -0.12
CA SER A 166 -1.44 13.02 -1.56
C SER A 166 -1.03 14.44 -1.96
N ASN A 167 -1.47 15.46 -1.21
CA ASN A 167 -1.21 16.87 -1.49
C ASN A 167 0.02 17.45 -0.79
N LEU A 168 0.85 16.61 -0.15
CA LEU A 168 2.05 17.02 0.58
C LEU A 168 3.32 16.71 -0.21
N ASP A 169 4.37 17.52 0.00
CA ASP A 169 5.70 17.22 -0.50
C ASP A 169 6.30 15.98 0.18
N ALA A 170 7.40 15.45 -0.37
CA ALA A 170 7.97 14.18 0.05
C ALA A 170 8.47 14.20 1.51
N GLN A 171 9.07 15.31 1.96
CA GLN A 171 9.59 15.44 3.32
C GLN A 171 8.43 15.46 4.32
N LEU A 172 7.47 16.34 4.11
CA LEU A 172 6.31 16.49 4.99
C LEU A 172 5.46 15.21 5.02
N ARG A 173 5.36 14.51 3.87
CA ARG A 173 4.70 13.20 3.79
C ARG A 173 5.37 12.17 4.69
N ALA A 174 6.72 12.14 4.74
CA ALA A 174 7.46 11.23 5.62
C ALA A 174 7.21 11.53 7.11
N GLU A 175 7.20 12.80 7.51
CA GLU A 175 6.91 13.22 8.87
C GLU A 175 5.46 12.85 9.26
N MET A 176 4.49 13.15 8.40
CA MET A 176 3.07 12.88 8.65
C MET A 176 2.75 11.38 8.74
N ARG A 177 3.43 10.51 7.98
CA ARG A 177 3.28 9.06 8.13
C ARG A 177 3.63 8.61 9.54
N GLN A 178 4.76 9.07 10.07
CA GLN A 178 5.19 8.73 11.43
C GLN A 178 4.19 9.25 12.47
N GLU A 179 3.71 10.48 12.29
CA GLU A 179 2.73 11.09 13.19
C GLU A 179 1.39 10.34 13.20
N ILE A 180 0.85 10.01 12.03
CA ILE A 180 -0.40 9.22 11.92
C ILE A 180 -0.23 7.86 12.60
N ARG A 181 0.89 7.17 12.37
CA ARG A 181 1.16 5.88 13.01
C ARG A 181 1.31 5.99 14.53
N HIS A 182 2.00 7.03 14.99
CA HIS A 182 2.14 7.31 16.43
C HIS A 182 0.77 7.56 17.09
N LEU A 183 -0.04 8.43 16.49
CA LEU A 183 -1.39 8.74 16.96
C LEU A 183 -2.30 7.51 17.00
N GLN A 184 -2.26 6.70 15.94
CA GLN A 184 -3.02 5.47 15.86
C GLN A 184 -2.71 4.53 17.04
N ARG A 185 -1.42 4.33 17.32
CA ARG A 185 -0.98 3.49 18.44
C ARG A 185 -1.34 4.09 19.79
N ALA A 186 -1.07 5.39 20.00
CA ALA A 186 -1.33 6.08 21.26
C ALA A 186 -2.82 6.10 21.65
N LEU A 187 -3.70 6.16 20.65
CA LEU A 187 -5.15 6.22 20.84
C LEU A 187 -5.85 4.87 20.64
N SER A 188 -5.12 3.84 20.20
CA SER A 188 -5.65 2.51 19.84
C SER A 188 -6.86 2.57 18.89
N ILE A 189 -6.87 3.54 17.96
CA ILE A 189 -7.97 3.72 16.99
C ILE A 189 -7.81 2.71 15.86
N THR A 190 -8.89 2.09 15.43
CA THR A 190 -8.91 1.33 14.18
C THR A 190 -8.93 2.30 13.01
N MET A 191 -7.93 2.20 12.13
CA MET A 191 -7.82 3.07 10.95
C MET A 191 -7.94 2.26 9.66
N VAL A 192 -8.70 2.79 8.69
CA VAL A 192 -8.72 2.32 7.30
C VAL A 192 -8.17 3.45 6.44
N TYR A 193 -7.06 3.19 5.82
CA TYR A 193 -6.27 4.17 5.09
C TYR A 193 -6.21 3.80 3.60
N VAL A 194 -6.63 4.69 2.74
CA VAL A 194 -6.54 4.52 1.28
C VAL A 194 -5.31 5.24 0.78
N THR A 195 -4.52 4.57 -0.04
CA THR A 195 -3.39 5.17 -0.75
C THR A 195 -3.07 4.41 -2.05
N HIS A 196 -2.35 5.06 -2.94
CA HIS A 196 -1.66 4.43 -4.06
C HIS A 196 -0.14 4.38 -3.86
N ASP A 197 0.36 4.96 -2.76
CA ASP A 197 1.79 4.98 -2.39
C ASP A 197 2.15 3.72 -1.61
N GLN A 198 3.04 2.91 -2.19
CA GLN A 198 3.53 1.68 -1.57
C GLN A 198 4.32 1.95 -0.29
N ILE A 199 5.07 3.08 -0.24
CA ILE A 199 5.88 3.41 0.94
C ILE A 199 4.97 3.67 2.14
N GLU A 200 3.82 4.33 1.93
CA GLU A 200 2.82 4.53 2.97
C GLU A 200 2.28 3.19 3.48
N ALA A 201 1.85 2.32 2.56
CA ALA A 201 1.33 1.01 2.92
C ALA A 201 2.35 0.14 3.66
N MET A 202 3.57 0.03 3.14
CA MET A 202 4.62 -0.82 3.69
C MET A 202 5.14 -0.33 5.04
N SER A 203 5.18 1.00 5.27
CA SER A 203 5.76 1.59 6.48
C SER A 203 4.79 1.76 7.65
N MET A 204 3.48 1.86 7.38
CA MET A 204 2.50 2.17 8.41
C MET A 204 1.55 1.04 8.74
N ALA A 205 1.20 0.17 7.77
CA ALA A 205 0.12 -0.77 7.92
C ALA A 205 0.47 -1.93 8.87
N ASP A 206 -0.54 -2.38 9.64
CA ASP A 206 -0.55 -3.70 10.26
C ASP A 206 -1.04 -4.74 9.23
N ARG A 207 -1.92 -4.32 8.31
CA ARG A 207 -2.48 -5.15 7.26
C ARG A 207 -2.70 -4.35 5.98
N VAL A 208 -2.36 -4.95 4.84
CA VAL A 208 -2.57 -4.36 3.51
C VAL A 208 -3.53 -5.24 2.72
N ILE A 209 -4.56 -4.63 2.15
CA ILE A 209 -5.40 -5.23 1.13
C ILE A 209 -5.03 -4.61 -0.20
N LEU A 210 -4.42 -5.40 -1.08
CA LEU A 210 -4.12 -4.98 -2.44
C LEU A 210 -5.32 -5.27 -3.34
N LEU A 211 -5.85 -4.20 -3.93
CA LEU A 211 -6.98 -4.24 -4.85
C LEU A 211 -6.54 -4.10 -6.30
N SER A 212 -7.17 -4.83 -7.19
CA SER A 212 -7.07 -4.66 -8.63
C SER A 212 -8.41 -4.96 -9.29
N SER A 213 -8.87 -4.07 -10.17
CA SER A 213 -10.13 -4.24 -10.92
C SER A 213 -11.34 -4.61 -10.04
N GLY A 214 -11.47 -3.95 -8.89
CA GLY A 214 -12.58 -4.16 -7.97
C GLY A 214 -12.47 -5.40 -7.08
N LYS A 215 -11.38 -6.17 -7.17
CA LYS A 215 -11.18 -7.43 -6.42
C LYS A 215 -9.96 -7.35 -5.50
N ILE A 216 -9.97 -8.16 -4.44
CA ILE A 216 -8.80 -8.38 -3.60
C ILE A 216 -7.86 -9.35 -4.34
N VAL A 217 -6.62 -8.91 -4.55
CA VAL A 217 -5.56 -9.76 -5.12
C VAL A 217 -4.77 -10.44 -4.01
N GLN A 218 -4.39 -9.69 -2.99
CA GLN A 218 -3.74 -10.24 -1.79
C GLN A 218 -4.13 -9.42 -0.56
N ASN A 219 -4.22 -10.10 0.59
CA ASN A 219 -4.53 -9.53 1.89
C ASN A 219 -3.58 -10.16 2.92
N GLY A 220 -2.72 -9.37 3.56
CA GLY A 220 -1.72 -9.86 4.51
C GLY A 220 -0.96 -8.73 5.21
N ALA A 221 0.05 -9.10 5.99
CA ALA A 221 1.01 -8.13 6.50
C ALA A 221 1.82 -7.51 5.33
N PRO A 222 2.37 -6.29 5.46
CA PRO A 222 3.23 -5.72 4.43
C PRO A 222 4.36 -6.66 3.98
N SER A 223 5.02 -7.36 4.92
CA SER A 223 6.05 -8.36 4.64
C SER A 223 5.55 -9.48 3.74
N ASP A 224 4.32 -9.98 3.95
CA ASP A 224 3.77 -11.09 3.17
C ASP A 224 3.60 -10.70 1.69
N LEU A 225 3.19 -9.46 1.43
CA LEU A 225 3.04 -8.97 0.05
C LEU A 225 4.39 -8.82 -0.66
N TYR A 226 5.44 -8.49 0.10
CA TYR A 226 6.79 -8.31 -0.43
C TYR A 226 7.53 -9.64 -0.60
N GLU A 227 7.54 -10.48 0.43
CA GLU A 227 8.30 -11.73 0.48
C GLU A 227 7.57 -12.90 -0.17
N ALA A 228 6.22 -12.88 -0.14
CA ALA A 228 5.39 -13.96 -0.65
C ALA A 228 4.25 -13.45 -1.55
N PRO A 229 4.56 -12.73 -2.66
CA PRO A 229 3.52 -12.23 -3.55
C PRO A 229 2.68 -13.38 -4.12
N ALA A 230 1.35 -13.23 -4.09
CA ALA A 230 0.41 -14.26 -4.51
C ALA A 230 0.45 -14.52 -6.03
N ASP A 231 0.78 -13.49 -6.80
CA ASP A 231 0.90 -13.57 -8.24
C ASP A 231 1.92 -12.57 -8.81
N ALA A 232 2.12 -12.63 -10.11
CA ALA A 232 3.02 -11.76 -10.87
C ALA A 232 2.62 -10.29 -10.82
N PHE A 233 1.32 -9.97 -10.65
CA PHE A 233 0.85 -8.60 -10.49
C PHE A 233 1.31 -8.03 -9.14
N VAL A 234 1.09 -8.75 -8.03
CA VAL A 234 1.57 -8.35 -6.70
C VAL A 234 3.08 -8.18 -6.69
N ALA A 235 3.81 -9.14 -7.26
CA ALA A 235 5.28 -9.13 -7.35
C ALA A 235 5.81 -7.86 -8.05
N ARG A 236 5.13 -7.42 -9.10
CA ARG A 236 5.50 -6.21 -9.84
C ARG A 236 4.95 -4.93 -9.23
N PHE A 237 3.80 -5.00 -8.58
CA PHE A 237 3.20 -3.83 -7.97
C PHE A 237 3.92 -3.44 -6.67
N ILE A 238 4.36 -4.40 -5.86
CA ILE A 238 5.04 -4.17 -4.58
C ILE A 238 6.56 -4.15 -4.76
N GLY A 239 7.18 -3.02 -4.41
CA GLY A 239 8.61 -2.77 -4.48
C GLY A 239 8.99 -1.75 -5.56
N THR A 240 10.04 -0.97 -5.26
CA THR A 240 10.59 0.04 -6.16
C THR A 240 12.12 -0.08 -6.18
N PRO A 241 12.69 -0.56 -7.30
CA PRO A 241 12.07 -0.99 -8.55
C PRO A 241 11.19 -2.24 -8.40
N PRO A 242 10.28 -2.54 -9.37
CA PRO A 242 9.48 -3.75 -9.38
C PRO A 242 10.32 -5.03 -9.44
N MET A 243 9.76 -6.16 -8.98
CA MET A 243 10.38 -7.49 -9.18
C MET A 243 10.61 -7.76 -10.66
N ASN A 244 11.81 -8.23 -11.01
CA ASN A 244 12.09 -8.73 -12.34
C ASN A 244 11.28 -10.02 -12.59
N LEU A 245 10.62 -10.11 -13.73
CA LEU A 245 9.90 -11.31 -14.17
C LEU A 245 10.50 -11.77 -15.50
N LEU A 246 11.23 -12.87 -15.47
CA LEU A 246 11.96 -13.43 -16.59
C LEU A 246 11.28 -14.70 -17.07
N ALA A 247 10.89 -14.78 -18.33
CA ALA A 247 10.34 -15.99 -18.92
C ALA A 247 11.42 -17.08 -18.97
N LEU A 248 11.04 -18.32 -18.67
CA LEU A 248 11.91 -19.48 -18.69
C LEU A 248 11.54 -20.44 -19.85
N GLU A 249 12.55 -21.08 -20.44
CA GLU A 249 12.40 -22.16 -21.40
C GLU A 249 13.30 -23.35 -21.06
N ALA A 250 13.03 -24.50 -21.64
CA ALA A 250 13.86 -25.68 -21.43
C ALA A 250 15.24 -25.50 -22.10
N GLY A 251 16.31 -25.78 -21.34
CA GLY A 251 17.69 -25.73 -21.80
C GLY A 251 18.51 -26.90 -21.32
N ALA A 252 19.80 -26.91 -21.65
CA ALA A 252 20.71 -27.93 -21.19
C ALA A 252 20.91 -27.88 -19.67
N GLY A 253 20.53 -28.94 -18.96
CA GLY A 253 20.70 -29.06 -17.52
C GLY A 253 19.61 -28.40 -16.66
N GLY A 254 18.52 -27.88 -17.26
CA GLY A 254 17.41 -27.28 -16.52
C GLY A 254 16.67 -26.21 -17.31
N ALA A 255 15.87 -25.35 -16.61
CA ALA A 255 15.25 -24.19 -17.21
C ALA A 255 16.24 -23.01 -17.28
N VAL A 256 16.32 -22.37 -18.43
CA VAL A 256 17.17 -21.21 -18.71
C VAL A 256 16.29 -19.98 -18.98
N ILE A 257 16.86 -18.78 -18.91
CA ILE A 257 16.16 -17.57 -19.30
C ILE A 257 15.86 -17.63 -20.81
N ALA A 258 14.62 -17.50 -21.20
CA ALA A 258 14.17 -17.66 -22.57
C ALA A 258 14.92 -16.74 -23.54
N GLY A 259 15.36 -17.31 -24.67
CA GLY A 259 16.18 -16.62 -25.68
C GLY A 259 17.67 -16.56 -25.33
N THR A 260 18.15 -17.40 -24.40
CA THR A 260 19.57 -17.50 -24.04
C THR A 260 20.08 -18.94 -24.06
N GLN A 261 21.39 -19.09 -24.21
CA GLN A 261 22.10 -20.35 -23.97
C GLN A 261 22.86 -20.32 -22.63
N GLY A 262 22.36 -19.49 -21.68
CA GLY A 262 22.98 -19.29 -20.38
C GLY A 262 22.87 -20.50 -19.44
N PRO A 263 23.39 -20.37 -18.21
CA PRO A 263 23.30 -21.45 -17.23
C PRO A 263 21.82 -21.71 -16.87
N ALA A 264 21.55 -22.96 -16.46
CA ALA A 264 20.26 -23.29 -15.88
C ALA A 264 20.04 -22.49 -14.58
N VAL A 265 18.91 -21.82 -14.49
CA VAL A 265 18.52 -20.99 -13.33
C VAL A 265 17.46 -21.65 -12.47
N ALA A 266 16.85 -22.75 -12.98
CA ALA A 266 15.80 -23.49 -12.28
C ALA A 266 15.73 -24.94 -12.81
N PRO A 267 15.04 -25.86 -12.10
CA PRO A 267 14.71 -27.19 -12.64
C PRO A 267 13.90 -27.11 -13.94
N VAL A 268 14.04 -28.13 -14.80
CA VAL A 268 13.42 -28.15 -16.14
C VAL A 268 11.88 -28.13 -16.10
N GLU A 269 11.27 -28.63 -15.04
CA GLU A 269 9.83 -28.63 -14.80
C GLU A 269 9.24 -27.21 -14.72
N LEU A 270 10.10 -26.21 -14.51
CA LEU A 270 9.75 -24.79 -14.49
C LEU A 270 9.90 -24.10 -15.85
N ALA A 271 10.21 -24.85 -16.91
CA ALA A 271 10.15 -24.32 -18.27
C ALA A 271 8.71 -23.84 -18.57
N GLY A 272 8.59 -22.66 -19.17
CA GLY A 272 7.28 -21.98 -19.40
C GLY A 272 6.77 -21.18 -18.21
N ALA A 273 7.40 -21.26 -17.03
CA ALA A 273 7.13 -20.36 -15.93
C ALA A 273 7.83 -19.01 -16.09
N ARG A 274 7.56 -18.07 -15.19
CA ARG A 274 8.32 -16.82 -15.03
C ARG A 274 9.11 -16.88 -13.73
N LEU A 275 10.42 -16.64 -13.83
CA LEU A 275 11.29 -16.44 -12.67
C LEU A 275 11.17 -15.00 -12.18
N GLY A 276 10.79 -14.83 -10.91
CA GLY A 276 10.80 -13.56 -10.20
C GLY A 276 12.06 -13.42 -9.34
N VAL A 277 12.77 -12.30 -9.51
CA VAL A 277 13.89 -11.94 -8.61
C VAL A 277 13.83 -10.44 -8.34
N ARG A 278 13.93 -10.06 -7.07
CA ARG A 278 13.98 -8.65 -6.69
C ARG A 278 15.29 -7.99 -7.14
N PRO A 279 15.29 -6.75 -7.60
CA PRO A 279 16.49 -6.04 -8.05
C PRO A 279 17.63 -6.02 -7.04
N GLU A 280 17.32 -5.87 -5.76
CA GLU A 280 18.27 -5.86 -4.64
C GLU A 280 18.83 -7.23 -4.26
N HIS A 281 18.21 -8.29 -4.73
CA HIS A 281 18.71 -9.66 -4.53
C HIS A 281 19.63 -10.15 -5.65
N ILE A 282 19.84 -9.31 -6.67
CA ILE A 282 20.75 -9.62 -7.78
C ILE A 282 22.11 -8.99 -7.49
N ALA A 283 23.13 -9.86 -7.39
CA ALA A 283 24.51 -9.47 -7.21
C ALA A 283 25.25 -9.39 -8.55
N LEU A 284 26.19 -8.45 -8.65
CA LEU A 284 27.20 -8.41 -9.72
C LEU A 284 28.32 -9.39 -9.37
N GLY A 285 28.42 -10.50 -10.12
CA GLY A 285 29.44 -11.53 -9.95
C GLY A 285 30.64 -11.32 -10.88
N ARG A 286 31.78 -11.95 -10.52
CA ARG A 286 32.97 -12.02 -11.40
C ARG A 286 33.00 -13.32 -12.17
N ASP A 287 32.62 -14.43 -11.54
CA ASP A 287 32.64 -15.79 -12.10
C ASP A 287 31.27 -16.44 -11.97
N GLY A 288 30.80 -17.12 -13.03
CA GLY A 288 29.48 -17.75 -13.08
C GLY A 288 28.34 -16.76 -13.27
N GLY A 289 27.10 -17.25 -13.18
CA GLY A 289 25.89 -16.44 -13.32
C GLY A 289 25.45 -16.18 -14.77
N VAL A 290 24.40 -15.41 -14.89
CA VAL A 290 23.77 -15.06 -16.16
C VAL A 290 24.47 -13.86 -16.77
N GLU A 291 24.92 -13.97 -18.02
CA GLU A 291 25.53 -12.86 -18.73
C GLU A 291 24.47 -11.84 -19.15
N ALA A 292 24.71 -10.58 -18.87
CA ALA A 292 23.82 -9.47 -19.16
C ALA A 292 24.61 -8.28 -19.72
N ARG A 293 24.00 -7.53 -20.64
CA ARG A 293 24.55 -6.27 -21.14
C ARG A 293 23.91 -5.10 -20.44
N VAL A 294 24.73 -4.18 -19.90
CA VAL A 294 24.25 -2.95 -19.26
C VAL A 294 23.67 -1.99 -20.29
N GLU A 295 22.41 -1.59 -20.11
CA GLU A 295 21.70 -0.61 -20.98
C GLU A 295 21.66 0.80 -20.38
N SER A 296 21.56 0.92 -19.04
CA SER A 296 21.68 2.19 -18.32
C SER A 296 22.24 1.98 -16.91
N VAL A 297 22.83 3.03 -16.38
CA VAL A 297 23.31 3.11 -14.99
C VAL A 297 22.85 4.44 -14.42
N GLU A 298 22.07 4.40 -13.35
CA GLU A 298 21.63 5.57 -12.59
C GLU A 298 22.23 5.52 -11.19
N TYR A 299 22.99 6.55 -10.83
CA TYR A 299 23.51 6.71 -9.46
C TYR A 299 22.55 7.54 -8.62
N LEU A 300 21.98 6.93 -7.58
CA LEU A 300 20.97 7.52 -6.71
C LEU A 300 21.54 8.03 -5.36
N GLY A 301 22.86 8.13 -5.25
CA GLY A 301 23.57 8.50 -4.03
C GLY A 301 23.93 7.30 -3.17
N ALA A 302 23.00 6.72 -2.47
CA ALA A 302 23.23 5.50 -1.66
C ALA A 302 23.38 4.23 -2.49
N ASP A 303 22.71 4.16 -3.64
CA ASP A 303 22.64 3.00 -4.52
C ASP A 303 22.89 3.37 -5.97
N SER A 304 23.21 2.37 -6.78
CA SER A 304 23.17 2.42 -8.24
C SER A 304 22.08 1.49 -8.75
N LEU A 305 21.28 1.97 -9.69
CA LEU A 305 20.27 1.18 -10.40
C LEU A 305 20.76 0.94 -11.84
N LEU A 306 20.93 -0.32 -12.21
CA LEU A 306 21.30 -0.72 -13.55
C LEU A 306 20.08 -1.31 -14.26
N GLN A 307 19.89 -0.95 -15.53
CA GLN A 307 19.05 -1.71 -16.43
C GLN A 307 19.94 -2.59 -17.27
N CYS A 308 19.67 -3.88 -17.28
CA CYS A 308 20.45 -4.87 -17.99
C CYS A 308 19.58 -5.65 -18.97
N ARG A 309 20.17 -6.13 -20.05
CA ARG A 309 19.53 -7.01 -21.04
C ARG A 309 20.13 -8.40 -20.98
N VAL A 310 19.25 -9.39 -20.88
CA VAL A 310 19.58 -10.82 -20.96
C VAL A 310 18.75 -11.42 -22.10
N GLY A 311 19.41 -11.81 -23.20
CA GLY A 311 18.71 -12.17 -24.42
C GLY A 311 17.80 -11.03 -24.91
N ALA A 312 16.51 -11.29 -25.08
CA ALA A 312 15.51 -10.29 -25.43
C ALA A 312 14.85 -9.60 -24.22
N GLN A 313 15.16 -10.06 -23.00
CA GLN A 313 14.48 -9.62 -21.79
C GLN A 313 15.31 -8.57 -21.03
N ARG A 314 14.60 -7.66 -20.34
CA ARG A 314 15.20 -6.63 -19.49
C ARG A 314 15.01 -6.95 -18.03
N LEU A 315 16.01 -6.59 -17.23
CA LEU A 315 15.93 -6.68 -15.77
C LEU A 315 16.64 -5.49 -15.11
N ALA A 316 16.17 -5.12 -13.95
CA ALA A 316 16.77 -4.12 -13.09
C ALA A 316 17.65 -4.79 -12.03
N VAL A 317 18.79 -4.19 -11.74
CA VAL A 317 19.71 -4.59 -10.66
C VAL A 317 19.94 -3.39 -9.76
N ARG A 318 19.75 -3.54 -8.45
CA ARG A 318 20.03 -2.51 -7.46
C ARG A 318 21.24 -2.90 -6.62
N VAL A 319 22.29 -2.08 -6.66
CA VAL A 319 23.55 -2.34 -5.97
C VAL A 319 23.90 -1.17 -5.06
N GLY A 320 24.33 -1.45 -3.84
CA GLY A 320 24.78 -0.43 -2.90
C GLY A 320 26.00 0.34 -3.42
N GLY A 321 25.99 1.66 -3.25
CA GLY A 321 27.09 2.54 -3.64
C GLY A 321 27.18 2.79 -5.15
N ARG A 322 28.37 3.26 -5.57
CA ARG A 322 28.67 3.55 -6.98
C ARG A 322 29.25 2.33 -7.68
N VAL A 323 28.76 1.99 -8.85
CA VAL A 323 29.27 0.89 -9.69
C VAL A 323 30.26 1.42 -10.72
N GLY A 324 31.27 0.62 -11.03
CA GLY A 324 32.28 0.93 -12.06
C GLY A 324 31.90 0.45 -13.47
N LEU A 325 30.62 0.09 -13.71
CA LEU A 325 30.13 -0.36 -15.01
C LEU A 325 29.58 0.80 -15.82
N SER A 326 29.72 0.72 -17.13
CA SER A 326 29.23 1.67 -18.11
C SER A 326 28.23 1.03 -19.06
N VAL A 327 27.46 1.85 -19.78
CA VAL A 327 26.55 1.38 -20.82
C VAL A 327 27.32 0.62 -21.89
N GLY A 328 26.85 -0.57 -22.24
CA GLY A 328 27.49 -1.50 -23.18
C GLY A 328 28.36 -2.57 -22.54
N ASP A 329 28.77 -2.40 -21.27
CA ASP A 329 29.57 -3.39 -20.57
C ASP A 329 28.79 -4.70 -20.37
N LEU A 330 29.54 -5.80 -20.30
CA LEU A 330 29.01 -7.11 -19.92
C LEU A 330 29.14 -7.29 -18.39
N ALA A 331 28.05 -7.65 -17.77
CA ALA A 331 27.98 -8.00 -16.36
C ALA A 331 27.54 -9.46 -16.18
N ARG A 332 28.00 -10.11 -15.14
CA ARG A 332 27.50 -11.41 -14.72
C ARG A 332 26.61 -11.23 -13.50
N LEU A 333 25.38 -11.75 -13.62
CA LEU A 333 24.34 -11.57 -12.63
C LEU A 333 24.09 -12.88 -11.90
N ALA A 334 24.08 -12.83 -10.57
CA ALA A 334 23.83 -13.99 -9.73
C ALA A 334 22.85 -13.65 -8.62
N TRP A 335 22.11 -14.64 -8.15
CA TRP A 335 21.18 -14.55 -7.02
C TRP A 335 21.08 -15.88 -6.28
N ALA A 336 20.73 -15.83 -5.00
CA ALA A 336 20.53 -17.00 -4.19
C ALA A 336 19.24 -17.75 -4.60
N GLN A 337 19.20 -19.06 -4.46
CA GLN A 337 17.99 -19.86 -4.73
C GLN A 337 16.80 -19.41 -3.87
N GLY A 338 17.03 -19.06 -2.60
CA GLY A 338 15.99 -18.57 -1.70
C GLY A 338 15.40 -17.20 -2.08
N ALA A 339 16.03 -16.46 -3.02
CA ALA A 339 15.54 -15.20 -3.53
C ALA A 339 14.67 -15.36 -4.80
N GLN A 340 14.48 -16.60 -5.27
CA GLN A 340 13.71 -16.92 -6.46
C GLN A 340 12.24 -17.10 -6.13
N HIS A 341 11.40 -16.53 -6.98
CA HIS A 341 9.96 -16.77 -7.00
C HIS A 341 9.57 -17.32 -8.37
N PHE A 342 8.63 -18.25 -8.40
CA PHE A 342 8.17 -18.80 -9.67
C PHE A 342 6.68 -18.53 -9.84
N PHE A 343 6.32 -18.06 -11.01
CA PHE A 343 4.94 -17.75 -11.38
C PHE A 343 4.56 -18.54 -12.63
N ASP A 344 3.34 -19.02 -12.65
CA ASP A 344 2.80 -19.67 -13.85
C ASP A 344 2.81 -18.71 -15.04
N GLY A 345 3.30 -19.17 -16.19
CA GLY A 345 3.49 -18.32 -17.35
C GLY A 345 2.19 -17.74 -17.94
N ALA A 346 1.09 -18.49 -17.83
CA ALA A 346 -0.21 -18.12 -18.38
C ALA A 346 -1.07 -17.36 -17.37
N SER A 347 -1.28 -17.93 -16.17
CA SER A 347 -2.16 -17.35 -15.14
C SER A 347 -1.45 -16.28 -14.29
N GLY A 348 -0.14 -16.29 -14.21
CA GLY A 348 0.65 -15.44 -13.34
C GLY A 348 0.59 -15.83 -11.86
N VAL A 349 -0.14 -16.86 -11.47
CA VAL A 349 -0.25 -17.32 -10.08
C VAL A 349 1.09 -17.86 -9.61
N ARG A 350 1.46 -17.58 -8.36
CA ARG A 350 2.67 -18.11 -7.76
C ARG A 350 2.63 -19.64 -7.72
N ARG A 351 3.72 -20.27 -8.16
CA ARG A 351 3.94 -21.70 -7.97
C ARG A 351 4.66 -21.90 -6.64
N GLU A 352 4.10 -22.71 -5.74
CA GLU A 352 4.80 -23.14 -4.54
C GLU A 352 5.92 -24.09 -4.96
N GLY A 353 7.16 -23.66 -4.81
CA GLY A 353 8.34 -24.52 -4.97
C GLY A 353 8.64 -25.23 -3.64
N GLU A 354 9.15 -26.46 -3.68
CA GLU A 354 9.55 -27.26 -2.51
C GLU A 354 10.64 -26.62 -1.62
N HIS A 355 10.99 -25.36 -1.84
CA HIS A 355 12.10 -24.68 -1.17
C HIS A 355 11.72 -23.61 -0.14
N SER A 356 10.44 -23.47 0.24
CA SER A 356 10.03 -22.41 1.19
C SER A 356 10.26 -22.74 2.67
N HIS A 357 10.79 -23.92 3.02
CA HIS A 357 11.06 -24.28 4.42
C HIS A 357 12.40 -25.00 4.60
N ARG A 358 13.53 -24.27 4.50
CA ARG A 358 14.78 -24.63 5.22
C ARG A 358 15.77 -23.47 5.21
N GLY A 359 16.03 -22.90 6.38
CA GLY A 359 17.33 -22.30 6.64
C GLY A 359 17.43 -20.85 6.94
N ALA A 360 16.86 -20.44 8.06
CA ALA A 360 17.55 -19.44 8.88
C ALA A 360 18.65 -20.19 9.63
N THR A 361 19.86 -20.27 9.09
CA THR A 361 21.13 -20.46 9.83
C THR A 361 22.27 -20.59 8.82
N MET A 362 23.11 -19.60 8.77
CA MET A 362 24.54 -19.59 8.53
C MET A 362 24.99 -18.35 7.79
N PHE A 363 25.34 -17.33 8.55
CA PHE A 363 26.54 -16.54 8.30
C PHE A 363 27.14 -16.22 9.67
N ALA A 364 28.20 -16.96 10.02
CA ALA A 364 29.22 -16.57 10.96
C ALA A 364 30.34 -15.91 10.15
#